data_928850b825d422dcf59a31d5b09d2c1d
#
_entry.id   928850b825d422dcf59a31d5b09d2c1d
#
_cell.length_a   1.000
_cell.length_b   1.000
_cell.length_c   1.000
_cell.angle_alpha   90.00
_cell.angle_beta   90.00
_cell.angle_gamma   90.00
#
_symmetry.space_group_name_H-M   'P 1'
#
loop_
_entity.id
_entity.type
_entity.pdbx_description
1 polymer ?
#
loop_
_entity_poly.entity_id
_entity_poly.type
_entity_poly.pdbx_seq_one_letter_code
_entity_poly.pdbx_strand_id
1 'polypeptide(L)'
;MRLVLYGDEYKLGVLKNGTVVDATAVASDIPHNTPQQLMSKLIADFDKYRSQLEQLSASGQGIPSDQARLRAPLPRPPRLVCMAGNYMEDGTLSQPNPISAFNKSSSTII
;
A
#
# COMPACT_ATOMS: atom_id res chain seq x y z
N MET A 1 -1.29 -11.13 -4.26
CA MET A 1 -0.81 -10.78 -2.90
C MET A 1 -1.15 -9.33 -2.62
N ARG A 2 -1.66 -9.06 -1.45
CA ARG A 2 -2.00 -7.68 -1.06
C ARG A 2 -1.21 -7.32 0.19
N LEU A 3 -0.33 -6.35 0.08
CA LEU A 3 0.45 -5.84 1.19
C LEU A 3 -0.35 -4.78 1.93
N VAL A 4 -0.27 -4.79 3.26
CA VAL A 4 -0.95 -3.81 4.11
C VAL A 4 0.00 -3.33 5.20
N LEU A 5 -0.28 -2.14 5.72
CA LEU A 5 0.24 -1.68 6.99
C LEU A 5 -0.92 -1.68 7.98
N TYR A 6 -0.68 -2.13 9.19
CA TYR A 6 -1.75 -2.26 10.18
C TYR A 6 -1.26 -1.99 11.60
N GLY A 7 -2.22 -1.71 12.46
CA GLY A 7 -1.96 -1.43 13.87
C GLY A 7 -1.42 -0.03 14.12
N ASP A 8 -1.22 0.29 15.39
CA ASP A 8 -0.73 1.60 15.78
C ASP A 8 0.73 1.80 15.40
N GLU A 9 1.50 0.72 15.28
CA GLU A 9 2.92 0.74 14.96
C GLU A 9 3.20 0.60 13.46
N TYR A 10 2.17 0.59 12.61
CA TYR A 10 2.30 0.42 11.17
C TYR A 10 3.09 -0.83 10.79
N LYS A 11 2.67 -1.96 11.33
CA LYS A 11 3.32 -3.24 11.03
C LYS A 11 3.02 -3.68 9.60
N LEU A 12 3.98 -4.32 8.97
CA LEU A 12 3.79 -4.92 7.66
C LEU A 12 2.99 -6.22 7.78
N GLY A 13 2.02 -6.39 6.90
CA GLY A 13 1.22 -7.59 6.83
C GLY A 13 0.85 -7.96 5.40
N VAL A 14 0.37 -9.18 5.24
CA VAL A 14 -0.21 -9.67 3.99
C VAL A 14 -1.69 -9.96 4.21
N LEU A 15 -2.54 -9.33 3.44
CA LEU A 15 -3.98 -9.56 3.50
C LEU A 15 -4.33 -10.70 2.54
N LYS A 16 -4.93 -11.76 3.09
CA LYS A 16 -5.35 -12.93 2.32
C LYS A 16 -6.62 -13.51 2.93
N ASN A 17 -7.65 -13.69 2.11
CA ASN A 17 -8.91 -14.31 2.51
C ASN A 17 -9.52 -13.69 3.77
N GLY A 18 -9.49 -12.36 3.87
CA GLY A 18 -10.07 -11.64 5.00
C GLY A 18 -9.24 -11.68 6.28
N THR A 19 -8.02 -12.18 6.23
CA THR A 19 -7.08 -12.18 7.37
C THR A 19 -5.81 -11.43 7.04
N VAL A 20 -5.21 -10.82 8.06
CA VAL A 20 -3.91 -10.15 7.97
C VAL A 20 -2.87 -11.03 8.62
N VAL A 21 -1.89 -11.49 7.86
CA VAL A 21 -0.76 -12.28 8.35
C VAL A 21 0.42 -11.34 8.59
N ASP A 22 0.99 -11.39 9.79
CA ASP A 22 2.12 -10.54 10.15
C ASP A 22 3.36 -10.88 9.31
N ALA A 23 3.99 -9.87 8.74
CA ALA A 23 5.18 -10.00 7.92
C ALA A 23 6.37 -9.21 8.50
N THR A 24 6.39 -9.00 9.81
CA THR A 24 7.47 -8.28 10.49
C THR A 24 8.84 -8.93 10.24
N ALA A 25 8.89 -10.25 10.06
CA ALA A 25 10.14 -10.95 9.76
C ALA A 25 10.77 -10.44 8.45
N VAL A 26 9.96 -10.15 7.43
CA VAL A 26 10.45 -9.57 6.18
C VAL A 26 10.86 -8.11 6.40
N ALA A 27 10.06 -7.36 7.15
CA ALA A 27 10.35 -5.96 7.44
C ALA A 27 11.68 -5.78 8.16
N SER A 28 12.02 -6.70 9.06
CA SER A 28 13.28 -6.61 9.81
C SER A 28 14.52 -6.78 8.93
N ASP A 29 14.38 -7.38 7.75
CA ASP A 29 15.48 -7.52 6.79
C ASP A 29 15.67 -6.29 5.91
N ILE A 30 14.77 -5.31 6.01
CA ILE A 30 14.80 -4.10 5.19
C ILE A 30 15.18 -2.93 6.09
N PRO A 31 16.37 -2.32 5.92
CA PRO A 31 16.72 -1.13 6.71
C PRO A 31 15.76 0.01 6.39
N HIS A 32 15.11 0.53 7.41
CA HIS A 32 14.16 1.64 7.26
C HIS A 32 14.00 2.39 8.57
N ASN A 33 13.65 3.66 8.48
CA ASN A 33 13.37 4.50 9.65
C ASN A 33 11.87 4.84 9.79
N THR A 34 11.13 4.75 8.69
CA THR A 34 9.71 5.09 8.66
C THR A 34 8.92 4.02 7.91
N PRO A 35 7.61 3.88 8.18
CA PRO A 35 6.77 2.96 7.41
C PRO A 35 6.77 3.25 5.91
N GLN A 36 6.85 4.52 5.53
CA GLN A 36 6.93 4.89 4.12
C GLN A 36 8.20 4.36 3.47
N GLN A 37 9.35 4.48 4.15
CA GLN A 37 10.61 3.94 3.65
C GLN A 37 10.55 2.43 3.49
N LEU A 38 9.96 1.74 4.47
CA LEU A 38 9.78 0.29 4.41
C LEU A 38 9.02 -0.10 3.15
N MET A 39 7.86 0.51 2.91
CA MET A 39 7.04 0.20 1.74
C MET A 39 7.74 0.55 0.44
N SER A 40 8.40 1.70 0.37
CA SER A 40 9.11 2.12 -0.84
C SER A 40 10.23 1.15 -1.19
N LYS A 41 11.03 0.73 -0.21
CA LYS A 41 12.12 -0.22 -0.44
C LYS A 41 11.62 -1.61 -0.78
N LEU A 42 10.54 -2.05 -0.11
CA LEU A 42 9.92 -3.35 -0.41
C LEU A 42 9.39 -3.40 -1.84
N ILE A 43 8.71 -2.34 -2.27
CA ILE A 43 8.16 -2.26 -3.62
C ILE A 43 9.29 -2.23 -4.66
N ALA A 44 10.36 -1.47 -4.40
CA ALA A 44 11.49 -1.36 -5.33
C ALA A 44 12.18 -2.71 -5.56
N ASP A 45 12.30 -3.53 -4.53
CA ASP A 45 12.96 -4.84 -4.59
C ASP A 45 11.98 -6.00 -4.34
N PHE A 46 10.74 -5.85 -4.77
CA PHE A 46 9.67 -6.80 -4.45
C PHE A 46 10.01 -8.24 -4.83
N ASP A 47 10.65 -8.46 -5.97
CA ASP A 47 10.99 -9.80 -6.42
C ASP A 47 11.91 -10.54 -5.43
N LYS A 48 12.76 -9.79 -4.72
CA LYS A 48 13.63 -10.35 -3.69
C LYS A 48 12.85 -10.90 -2.49
N TYR A 49 11.73 -10.27 -2.15
CA TYR A 49 10.97 -10.62 -0.95
C TYR A 49 9.70 -11.43 -1.23
N ARG A 50 9.33 -11.59 -2.49
CA ARG A 50 8.09 -12.25 -2.89
C ARG A 50 7.96 -13.64 -2.28
N SER A 51 9.00 -14.47 -2.41
CA SER A 51 8.95 -15.86 -1.92
C SER A 51 8.72 -15.94 -0.42
N GLN A 52 9.39 -15.09 0.35
CA GLN A 52 9.21 -15.05 1.80
C GLN A 52 7.79 -14.61 2.17
N LEU A 53 7.27 -13.61 1.48
CA LEU A 53 5.91 -13.13 1.73
C LEU A 53 4.87 -14.19 1.37
N GLU A 54 5.05 -14.91 0.28
CA GLU A 54 4.16 -15.99 -0.11
C GLU A 54 4.18 -17.15 0.89
N GLN A 55 5.35 -17.51 1.38
CA GLN A 55 5.48 -18.55 2.41
C GLN A 55 4.79 -18.13 3.71
N LEU A 56 4.98 -16.90 4.15
CA LEU A 56 4.32 -16.38 5.35
C LEU A 56 2.79 -16.39 5.19
N SER A 57 2.29 -15.95 4.03
CA SER A 57 0.85 -15.91 3.80
C SER A 57 0.22 -17.30 3.72
N ALA A 58 0.98 -18.30 3.28
CA ALA A 58 0.49 -19.68 3.17
C ALA A 58 0.50 -20.43 4.49
N SER A 59 1.48 -20.18 5.36
CA SER A 59 1.70 -20.92 6.60
C SER A 59 1.38 -20.13 7.86
N GLY A 60 1.32 -18.80 7.76
CA GLY A 60 1.09 -17.94 8.91
C GLY A 60 -0.36 -17.93 9.38
N GLN A 61 -0.55 -17.76 10.67
CA GLN A 61 -1.86 -17.47 11.24
C GLN A 61 -2.06 -15.97 11.23
N GLY A 62 -3.23 -15.54 10.75
CA GLY A 62 -3.56 -14.14 10.67
C GLY A 62 -4.60 -13.74 11.69
N ILE A 63 -4.82 -12.44 11.82
CA ILE A 63 -5.95 -11.88 12.54
C ILE A 63 -7.02 -11.47 11.53
N PRO A 64 -8.31 -11.53 11.88
CA PRO A 64 -9.35 -11.06 10.97
C PRO A 64 -9.12 -9.60 10.57
N SER A 65 -9.36 -9.27 9.31
CA SER A 65 -9.10 -7.92 8.80
C SER A 65 -9.97 -6.86 9.47
N ASP A 66 -11.14 -7.23 9.97
CA ASP A 66 -12.02 -6.33 10.71
C ASP A 66 -11.50 -6.02 12.13
N GLN A 67 -10.60 -6.84 12.66
CA GLN A 67 -9.94 -6.61 13.93
C GLN A 67 -8.57 -5.94 13.76
N ALA A 68 -8.03 -5.93 12.56
CA ALA A 68 -6.78 -5.24 12.26
C ALA A 68 -7.10 -3.80 11.87
N ARG A 69 -6.43 -2.85 12.51
CA ARG A 69 -6.55 -1.45 12.10
C ARG A 69 -5.69 -1.22 10.86
N LEU A 70 -6.30 -1.27 9.68
CA LEU A 70 -5.58 -1.03 8.45
C LEU A 70 -5.20 0.44 8.32
N ARG A 71 -3.96 0.67 7.87
CA ARG A 71 -3.41 2.00 7.65
C ARG A 71 -3.22 2.24 6.17
N ALA A 72 -2.98 3.50 5.80
CA ALA A 72 -2.62 3.83 4.43
C ALA A 72 -1.36 3.06 4.02
N PRO A 73 -1.36 2.35 2.89
CA PRO A 73 -0.21 1.53 2.49
C PRO A 73 1.01 2.36 2.11
N LEU A 74 0.80 3.59 1.70
CA LEU A 74 1.85 4.57 1.46
C LEU A 74 1.53 5.79 2.33
N PRO A 75 1.91 5.77 3.61
CA PRO A 75 1.42 6.78 4.56
C PRO A 75 2.02 8.17 4.33
N ARG A 76 3.17 8.26 3.70
CA ARG A 76 3.81 9.54 3.43
C ARG A 76 4.57 9.53 2.11
N PRO A 77 3.86 9.39 0.98
CA PRO A 77 4.51 9.38 -0.32
C PRO A 77 5.19 10.72 -0.58
N PRO A 78 6.32 10.74 -1.33
CA PRO A 78 7.01 12.01 -1.63
C PRO A 78 6.17 12.92 -2.51
N ARG A 79 5.27 12.35 -3.32
CA ARG A 79 4.38 13.13 -4.20
C ARG A 79 3.02 12.48 -4.30
N LEU A 80 1.99 13.33 -4.39
CA LEU A 80 0.66 12.94 -4.77
C LEU A 80 0.33 13.70 -6.05
N VAL A 81 0.11 12.97 -7.13
CA VAL A 81 -0.28 13.54 -8.41
C VAL A 81 -1.71 13.12 -8.70
N CYS A 82 -2.59 14.08 -8.83
CA CYS A 82 -4.00 13.84 -9.12
C CYS A 82 -4.30 14.23 -10.56
N MET A 83 -5.16 13.45 -11.18
CA MET A 83 -5.63 13.72 -12.53
C MET A 83 -7.02 14.33 -12.47
N ALA A 84 -7.27 15.35 -13.27
CA ALA A 84 -8.57 15.98 -13.35
C ALA A 84 -9.10 15.89 -14.79
N GLY A 85 -10.40 15.60 -14.90
CA GLY A 85 -11.08 15.61 -16.19
C GLY A 85 -10.61 14.55 -17.17
N ASN A 86 -10.00 13.46 -16.70
CA ASN A 86 -9.49 12.40 -17.58
C ASN A 86 -10.56 11.37 -17.94
N TYR A 87 -11.79 11.53 -17.46
CA TYR A 87 -12.91 10.69 -17.81
C TYR A 87 -13.93 11.44 -18.66
N MET A 88 -14.75 10.71 -19.40
CA MET A 88 -15.78 11.30 -20.23
C MET A 88 -17.08 11.61 -19.46
N GLU A 89 -16.99 11.86 -18.22
CA GLU A 89 -18.07 12.29 -17.30
C GLU A 89 -19.47 11.77 -17.74
N ASP A 90 -19.81 10.54 -17.39
CA ASP A 90 -21.08 9.89 -17.71
C ASP A 90 -21.37 9.76 -19.20
N GLY A 91 -20.34 9.85 -20.04
CA GLY A 91 -20.48 9.73 -21.49
C GLY A 91 -21.11 10.97 -22.16
N THR A 92 -21.17 12.08 -21.46
CA THR A 92 -21.77 13.33 -21.99
C THR A 92 -20.82 14.11 -22.91
N LEU A 93 -19.52 13.79 -22.86
CA LEU A 93 -18.52 14.47 -23.68
C LEU A 93 -18.35 13.74 -25.00
N SER A 94 -18.24 14.48 -26.10
CA SER A 94 -17.95 13.92 -27.42
C SER A 94 -16.50 13.48 -27.56
N GLN A 95 -15.60 14.08 -26.77
CA GLN A 95 -14.18 13.75 -26.74
C GLN A 95 -13.69 13.82 -25.29
N PRO A 96 -12.68 13.00 -24.92
CA PRO A 96 -12.06 13.12 -23.62
C PRO A 96 -11.45 14.51 -23.44
N ASN A 97 -11.52 15.04 -22.21
CA ASN A 97 -10.81 16.27 -21.87
C ASN A 97 -9.31 16.07 -22.01
N PRO A 98 -8.53 17.14 -22.27
CA PRO A 98 -7.08 17.06 -22.19
C PRO A 98 -6.64 16.57 -20.81
N ILE A 99 -5.54 15.82 -20.80
CA ILE A 99 -4.98 15.35 -19.53
C ILE A 99 -4.54 16.56 -18.71
N SER A 100 -5.06 16.65 -17.49
CA SER A 100 -4.68 17.66 -16.52
C SER A 100 -4.27 16.99 -15.23
N ALA A 101 -3.12 17.38 -14.68
CA ALA A 101 -2.58 16.82 -13.45
C ALA A 101 -2.23 17.93 -12.48
N PHE A 102 -2.40 17.66 -11.20
CA PHE A 102 -2.01 18.59 -10.13
C PHE A 102 -1.47 17.82 -8.93
N ASN A 103 -0.64 18.49 -8.13
CA ASN A 103 -0.05 17.91 -6.94
C ASN A 103 -0.90 18.23 -5.71
N LYS A 104 -0.96 17.24 -4.79
CA LYS A 104 -1.50 17.45 -3.45
C LYS A 104 -0.42 17.23 -2.40
N SER A 105 -0.61 17.85 -1.23
CA SER A 105 0.29 17.61 -0.11
C SER A 105 0.21 16.16 0.35
N SER A 106 1.37 15.56 0.70
CA SER A 106 1.40 14.22 1.28
C SER A 106 0.69 14.14 2.63
N SER A 107 0.47 15.26 3.29
CA SER A 107 -0.27 15.32 4.56
C SER A 107 -1.77 15.06 4.40
N THR A 108 -2.29 15.01 3.17
CA THR A 108 -3.70 14.67 2.92
C THR A 108 -3.98 13.17 3.03
N ILE A 109 -2.96 12.33 3.13
CA ILE A 109 -3.12 10.89 3.37
C ILE A 109 -3.58 10.65 4.80
N ILE A 110 -4.64 9.89 4.94
CA ILE A 110 -5.20 9.52 6.23
C ILE A 110 -5.39 8.02 6.37
#